data_15252e5e5762efd73497f04bce63825c
#
_entry.id   15252e5e5762efd73497f04bce63825c
#
_cell.length_a   1.000
_cell.length_b   1.000
_cell.length_c   1.000
_cell.angle_alpha   90.00
_cell.angle_beta   90.00
_cell.angle_gamma   90.00
#
_symmetry.space_group_name_H-M   'P 1'
#
loop_
_entity.id
_entity.type
_entity.pdbx_description
1 polymer ?
#
loop_
_entity_poly.entity_id
_entity_poly.type
_entity_poly.pdbx_seq_one_letter_code
_entity_poly.pdbx_strand_id
1 'polypeptide(L)'
;EPYRRQRQMCIRDRDKWAEGFNPGGQQEGENADDRKFKMTANLDKYHRFDWGVPPASKGDWAFLLHMIYSLRNNGRIAAVVPHGVLFRGASEGMIRKTVVEKNLLDAVIGLPANLFYGTSIPACIMVLKKNRNINDVLFIDASGKDENGNLRYKKDKNKNILEMKNVEDIIKAYEERKDIEHFAHVATFDEIKENDFNLNIPRYVDTFEEEELIDIDEVQGNIESLKKEISEVEAKMAEYLKELGL
;
A
#
# COMPACT_ATOMS: atom_id res chain seq x y z
N GLU A 1 -16.20 21.07 10.66
CA GLU A 1 -17.10 19.99 11.10
C GLU A 1 -17.55 19.01 9.98
N PRO A 2 -17.82 19.42 8.72
CA PRO A 2 -18.15 18.46 7.65
C PRO A 2 -17.03 17.44 7.37
N TYR A 3 -15.77 17.85 7.46
CA TYR A 3 -14.59 16.99 7.27
C TYR A 3 -14.46 15.89 8.33
N ARG A 4 -14.89 16.15 9.56
CA ARG A 4 -14.82 15.17 10.65
C ARG A 4 -15.88 14.07 10.52
N ARG A 5 -17.08 14.43 10.03
CA ARG A 5 -18.14 13.45 9.74
C ARG A 5 -17.78 12.55 8.55
N GLN A 6 -17.15 13.09 7.52
CA GLN A 6 -16.69 12.34 6.36
C GLN A 6 -15.57 11.33 6.71
N ARG A 7 -14.63 11.70 7.62
CA ARG A 7 -13.63 10.77 8.15
C ARG A 7 -14.26 9.63 8.96
N GLN A 8 -15.24 9.90 9.77
CA GLN A 8 -15.94 8.87 10.56
C GLN A 8 -16.77 7.94 9.67
N MET A 9 -17.39 8.44 8.61
CA MET A 9 -18.09 7.61 7.62
C MET A 9 -17.15 6.64 6.90
N CYS A 10 -16.00 7.08 6.44
CA CYS A 10 -15.04 6.23 5.72
C CYS A 10 -14.48 5.09 6.57
N ILE A 11 -14.33 5.26 7.89
CA ILE A 11 -13.79 4.23 8.78
C ILE A 11 -14.88 3.29 9.28
N ARG A 12 -16.09 3.79 9.52
CA ARG A 12 -17.17 3.05 10.18
C ARG A 12 -18.00 2.19 9.24
N ASP A 13 -18.08 2.55 7.96
CA ASP A 13 -19.05 1.98 7.02
C ASP A 13 -18.43 1.26 5.82
N ARG A 14 -17.16 0.81 5.94
CA ARG A 14 -16.52 0.00 4.87
C ARG A 14 -17.33 -1.23 4.48
N ASP A 15 -17.98 -1.84 5.44
CA ASP A 15 -18.77 -3.06 5.24
C ASP A 15 -20.22 -2.76 4.79
N LYS A 16 -20.63 -1.50 4.89
CA LYS A 16 -21.98 -1.02 4.55
C LYS A 16 -21.98 0.15 3.57
N TRP A 17 -20.90 0.29 2.80
CA TRP A 17 -20.75 1.39 1.86
C TRP A 17 -21.93 1.52 0.89
N ALA A 18 -22.50 0.39 0.47
CA ALA A 18 -23.62 0.35 -0.47
C ALA A 18 -24.88 1.03 0.07
N GLU A 19 -25.15 0.92 1.38
CA GLU A 19 -26.28 1.58 2.04
C GLU A 19 -26.13 3.10 2.00
N GLY A 20 -24.89 3.61 2.22
CA GLY A 20 -24.60 5.04 2.18
C GLY A 20 -24.67 5.67 0.78
N PHE A 21 -24.46 4.88 -0.26
CA PHE A 21 -24.54 5.35 -1.66
C PHE A 21 -25.96 5.28 -2.27
N ASN A 22 -26.89 4.59 -1.64
CA ASN A 22 -28.29 4.54 -2.04
C ASN A 22 -29.23 4.86 -0.86
N PRO A 23 -29.22 6.10 -0.35
CA PRO A 23 -30.11 6.50 0.73
C PRO A 23 -31.56 6.49 0.22
N GLY A 24 -32.36 5.56 0.71
CA GLY A 24 -33.77 5.41 0.35
C GLY A 24 -34.10 4.27 -0.63
N GLY A 25 -33.12 3.44 -0.98
CA GLY A 25 -33.39 2.20 -1.71
C GLY A 25 -34.23 1.27 -0.86
N GLN A 26 -35.49 1.01 -1.27
CA GLN A 26 -36.34 0.03 -0.63
C GLN A 26 -35.72 -1.36 -0.79
N GLN A 27 -35.62 -2.09 0.30
CA GLN A 27 -35.25 -3.49 0.30
C GLN A 27 -36.43 -4.29 -0.20
N GLU A 28 -36.38 -4.83 -1.39
CA GLU A 28 -37.28 -5.86 -1.83
C GLU A 28 -36.80 -7.21 -1.29
N GLY A 29 -37.44 -7.71 -0.24
CA GLY A 29 -37.20 -9.02 0.32
C GLY A 29 -38.20 -9.32 1.45
N GLU A 30 -38.96 -10.40 1.31
CA GLU A 30 -40.03 -10.75 2.24
C GLU A 30 -39.56 -11.29 3.60
N ASN A 31 -38.28 -11.62 3.79
CA ASN A 31 -37.73 -12.17 5.02
C ASN A 31 -36.62 -11.33 5.62
N ALA A 32 -36.63 -11.12 6.93
CA ALA A 32 -35.72 -10.27 7.66
C ALA A 32 -34.22 -10.69 7.58
N ASP A 33 -33.94 -11.96 7.33
CA ASP A 33 -32.58 -12.53 7.24
C ASP A 33 -31.91 -12.34 5.86
N ASP A 34 -32.70 -12.14 4.79
CA ASP A 34 -32.21 -11.97 3.43
C ASP A 34 -31.94 -10.48 3.02
N ARG A 35 -32.15 -9.55 3.95
CA ARG A 35 -32.05 -8.10 3.69
C ARG A 35 -30.64 -7.57 3.63
N LYS A 36 -29.70 -8.30 3.06
CA LYS A 36 -28.40 -7.71 2.69
C LYS A 36 -28.60 -6.90 1.42
N PHE A 37 -28.64 -5.57 1.56
CA PHE A 37 -28.69 -4.67 0.41
C PHE A 37 -27.55 -5.00 -0.55
N LYS A 38 -27.90 -5.39 -1.78
CA LYS A 38 -26.93 -5.67 -2.83
C LYS A 38 -26.92 -4.50 -3.82
N MET A 39 -25.87 -3.70 -3.80
CA MET A 39 -25.67 -2.63 -4.78
C MET A 39 -25.51 -3.23 -6.17
N THR A 40 -26.23 -2.68 -7.15
CA THR A 40 -26.03 -2.96 -8.57
C THR A 40 -25.80 -1.64 -9.30
N ALA A 41 -25.14 -1.67 -10.46
CA ALA A 41 -24.86 -0.45 -11.24
C ALA A 41 -26.15 0.34 -11.57
N ASN A 42 -27.25 -0.36 -11.86
CA ASN A 42 -28.52 0.25 -12.20
C ASN A 42 -29.22 0.99 -11.04
N LEU A 43 -28.84 0.68 -9.80
CA LEU A 43 -29.38 1.38 -8.63
C LEU A 43 -28.68 2.71 -8.37
N ASP A 44 -27.53 2.94 -8.97
CA ASP A 44 -26.81 4.20 -8.83
C ASP A 44 -27.26 5.22 -9.88
N LYS A 45 -28.19 6.10 -9.49
CA LYS A 45 -28.70 7.19 -10.36
C LYS A 45 -27.63 8.13 -10.92
N TYR A 46 -26.42 8.09 -10.38
CA TYR A 46 -25.30 8.94 -10.81
C TYR A 46 -24.29 8.21 -11.71
N HIS A 47 -24.54 6.92 -12.04
CA HIS A 47 -23.67 6.12 -12.91
C HIS A 47 -22.20 6.04 -12.45
N ARG A 48 -21.97 6.09 -11.12
CA ARG A 48 -20.61 6.02 -10.55
C ARG A 48 -20.00 4.63 -10.63
N PHE A 49 -20.84 3.61 -10.72
CA PHE A 49 -20.47 2.19 -10.71
C PHE A 49 -20.63 1.50 -12.07
N ASP A 50 -20.71 2.26 -13.17
CA ASP A 50 -20.79 1.70 -14.52
C ASP A 50 -19.55 0.88 -14.90
N TRP A 51 -18.41 1.16 -14.27
CA TRP A 51 -17.16 0.41 -14.48
C TRP A 51 -17.02 -0.84 -13.61
N GLY A 52 -18.00 -1.11 -12.78
CA GLY A 52 -18.07 -2.24 -11.87
C GLY A 52 -18.53 -1.84 -10.47
N VAL A 53 -19.19 -2.77 -9.81
CA VAL A 53 -19.67 -2.59 -8.44
C VAL A 53 -18.64 -3.24 -7.51
N PRO A 54 -18.04 -2.48 -6.59
CA PRO A 54 -17.11 -3.02 -5.60
C PRO A 54 -17.78 -4.08 -4.71
N PRO A 55 -17.02 -5.02 -4.12
CA PRO A 55 -17.55 -6.01 -3.20
C PRO A 55 -18.19 -5.34 -1.98
N ALA A 56 -19.28 -5.89 -1.46
CA ALA A 56 -19.99 -5.35 -0.30
C ALA A 56 -19.08 -5.22 0.95
N SER A 57 -18.12 -6.14 1.11
CA SER A 57 -17.16 -6.15 2.23
C SER A 57 -15.93 -5.26 2.06
N LYS A 58 -15.77 -4.60 0.91
CA LYS A 58 -14.56 -3.85 0.52
C LYS A 58 -14.93 -2.59 -0.25
N GLY A 59 -15.28 -1.52 0.47
CA GLY A 59 -15.76 -0.26 -0.11
C GLY A 59 -14.70 0.68 -0.67
N ASP A 60 -13.41 0.33 -0.64
CA ASP A 60 -12.32 1.24 -1.04
C ASP A 60 -12.55 1.81 -2.44
N TRP A 61 -12.85 0.95 -3.42
CA TRP A 61 -13.15 1.36 -4.80
C TRP A 61 -14.45 2.15 -4.95
N ALA A 62 -15.43 1.98 -4.06
CA ALA A 62 -16.65 2.78 -4.13
C ALA A 62 -16.38 4.26 -3.88
N PHE A 63 -15.51 4.54 -2.91
CA PHE A 63 -15.07 5.91 -2.62
C PHE A 63 -14.19 6.48 -3.72
N LEU A 64 -13.27 5.69 -4.27
CA LEU A 64 -12.44 6.11 -5.40
C LEU A 64 -13.28 6.45 -6.63
N LEU A 65 -14.26 5.61 -7.00
CA LEU A 65 -15.18 5.84 -8.11
C LEU A 65 -16.04 7.10 -7.89
N HIS A 66 -16.51 7.31 -6.65
CA HIS A 66 -17.23 8.53 -6.31
C HIS A 66 -16.36 9.78 -6.46
N MET A 67 -15.11 9.74 -6.01
CA MET A 67 -14.17 10.83 -6.19
C MET A 67 -13.88 11.09 -7.68
N ILE A 68 -13.68 10.04 -8.50
CA ILE A 68 -13.46 10.16 -9.94
C ILE A 68 -14.68 10.78 -10.64
N TYR A 69 -15.89 10.35 -10.26
CA TYR A 69 -17.13 10.92 -10.78
C TYR A 69 -17.21 12.43 -10.49
N SER A 70 -16.92 12.81 -9.25
CA SER A 70 -16.99 14.20 -8.79
C SER A 70 -15.85 15.09 -9.31
N LEU A 71 -14.82 14.48 -9.90
CA LEU A 71 -13.62 15.17 -10.35
C LEU A 71 -13.89 16.02 -11.61
N ARG A 72 -13.47 17.29 -11.58
CA ARG A 72 -13.47 18.15 -12.75
C ARG A 72 -12.49 17.66 -13.82
N ASN A 73 -12.66 18.11 -15.07
CA ASN A 73 -11.82 17.67 -16.19
C ASN A 73 -10.32 17.90 -16.01
N ASN A 74 -9.92 18.94 -15.28
CA ASN A 74 -8.52 19.24 -14.94
C ASN A 74 -8.18 18.90 -13.48
N GLY A 75 -9.01 18.12 -12.82
CA GLY A 75 -8.87 17.80 -11.41
C GLY A 75 -7.85 16.68 -11.14
N ARG A 76 -7.40 16.63 -9.89
CA ARG A 76 -6.51 15.59 -9.35
C ARG A 76 -7.10 15.04 -8.07
N ILE A 77 -6.83 13.76 -7.80
CA ILE A 77 -7.13 13.08 -6.54
C ILE A 77 -5.82 12.52 -6.02
N ALA A 78 -5.57 12.68 -4.72
CA ALA A 78 -4.59 11.92 -3.99
C ALA A 78 -5.32 11.22 -2.84
N ALA A 79 -5.44 9.90 -2.91
CA ALA A 79 -6.18 9.11 -1.94
C ALA A 79 -5.27 8.11 -1.25
N VAL A 80 -5.29 8.10 0.08
CA VAL A 80 -4.62 7.07 0.88
C VAL A 80 -5.51 5.84 0.92
N VAL A 81 -4.98 4.72 0.46
CA VAL A 81 -5.71 3.45 0.37
C VAL A 81 -4.82 2.29 0.86
N PRO A 82 -5.42 1.17 1.30
CA PRO A 82 -4.64 -0.02 1.63
C PRO A 82 -4.07 -0.67 0.36
N HIS A 83 -2.90 -1.30 0.43
CA HIS A 83 -2.25 -1.96 -0.71
C HIS A 83 -3.16 -2.97 -1.43
N GLY A 84 -4.11 -3.59 -0.72
CA GLY A 84 -5.06 -4.52 -1.32
C GLY A 84 -5.82 -3.97 -2.53
N VAL A 85 -6.06 -2.66 -2.60
CA VAL A 85 -6.70 -1.98 -3.73
C VAL A 85 -5.91 -2.19 -5.03
N LEU A 86 -4.59 -2.35 -4.92
CA LEU A 86 -3.68 -2.46 -6.06
C LEU A 86 -3.73 -3.83 -6.74
N PHE A 87 -4.10 -4.90 -6.03
CA PHE A 87 -3.96 -6.27 -6.55
C PHE A 87 -5.17 -7.20 -6.37
N ARG A 88 -6.17 -6.84 -5.53
CA ARG A 88 -7.35 -7.69 -5.38
C ARG A 88 -8.03 -7.92 -6.74
N GLY A 89 -8.46 -9.16 -6.98
CA GLY A 89 -9.11 -9.59 -8.21
C GLY A 89 -10.61 -9.32 -8.27
N ALA A 90 -11.32 -10.10 -9.06
CA ALA A 90 -12.77 -10.03 -9.29
C ALA A 90 -13.23 -8.62 -9.72
N SER A 91 -14.30 -8.08 -9.12
CA SER A 91 -14.84 -6.76 -9.51
C SER A 91 -13.86 -5.62 -9.29
N GLU A 92 -13.02 -5.67 -8.25
CA GLU A 92 -11.98 -4.64 -8.03
C GLU A 92 -10.93 -4.67 -9.14
N GLY A 93 -10.58 -5.87 -9.66
CA GLY A 93 -9.69 -6.02 -10.79
C GLY A 93 -10.24 -5.39 -12.08
N MET A 94 -11.54 -5.59 -12.37
CA MET A 94 -12.21 -4.97 -13.53
C MET A 94 -12.24 -3.44 -13.42
N ILE A 95 -12.57 -2.92 -12.25
CA ILE A 95 -12.58 -1.46 -12.01
C ILE A 95 -11.18 -0.89 -12.21
N ARG A 96 -10.18 -1.52 -11.62
CA ARG A 96 -8.77 -1.10 -11.73
C ARG A 96 -8.30 -1.08 -13.17
N LYS A 97 -8.58 -2.16 -13.93
CA LYS A 97 -8.31 -2.23 -15.36
C LYS A 97 -8.92 -1.04 -16.10
N THR A 98 -10.22 -0.77 -15.90
CA THR A 98 -10.93 0.34 -16.55
C THR A 98 -10.32 1.70 -16.19
N VAL A 99 -9.90 1.90 -14.95
CA VAL A 99 -9.25 3.15 -14.49
C VAL A 99 -7.92 3.37 -15.22
N VAL A 100 -7.13 2.31 -15.41
CA VAL A 100 -5.85 2.37 -16.15
C VAL A 100 -6.11 2.59 -17.63
N GLU A 101 -7.02 1.82 -18.27
CA GLU A 101 -7.36 1.95 -19.69
C GLU A 101 -7.92 3.34 -20.04
N LYS A 102 -8.62 3.98 -19.11
CA LYS A 102 -9.10 5.38 -19.27
C LYS A 102 -8.03 6.42 -18.96
N ASN A 103 -6.79 6.01 -18.75
CA ASN A 103 -5.67 6.88 -18.46
C ASN A 103 -5.92 7.85 -17.28
N LEU A 104 -6.55 7.34 -16.23
CA LEU A 104 -6.86 8.13 -15.03
C LEU A 104 -5.82 7.97 -13.93
N LEU A 105 -5.10 6.85 -13.87
CA LEU A 105 -4.07 6.59 -12.87
C LEU A 105 -2.77 7.29 -13.25
N ASP A 106 -2.31 8.20 -12.41
CA ASP A 106 -1.10 8.99 -12.63
C ASP A 106 0.11 8.43 -11.88
N ALA A 107 -0.06 8.09 -10.60
CA ALA A 107 1.00 7.48 -9.81
C ALA A 107 0.45 6.61 -8.68
N VAL A 108 1.30 5.68 -8.22
CA VAL A 108 1.10 4.86 -7.02
C VAL A 108 2.33 5.04 -6.14
N ILE A 109 2.13 5.52 -4.92
CA ILE A 109 3.22 5.80 -3.97
C ILE A 109 3.04 4.90 -2.76
N GLY A 110 3.94 3.94 -2.57
CA GLY A 110 3.99 3.06 -1.40
C GLY A 110 4.52 3.81 -0.19
N LEU A 111 3.86 3.62 0.93
CA LEU A 111 4.23 4.23 2.20
C LEU A 111 4.72 3.15 3.16
N PRO A 112 5.64 3.48 4.08
CA PRO A 112 6.13 2.54 5.06
C PRO A 112 5.01 2.02 5.97
N ALA A 113 5.16 0.78 6.44
CA ALA A 113 4.29 0.20 7.46
C ALA A 113 4.33 1.04 8.75
N ASN A 114 3.38 0.84 9.65
CA ASN A 114 3.31 1.55 10.95
C ASN A 114 3.33 3.09 10.86
N LEU A 115 2.89 3.67 9.73
CA LEU A 115 2.83 5.12 9.56
C LEU A 115 1.60 5.73 10.25
N PHE A 116 0.49 5.00 10.27
CA PHE A 116 -0.79 5.47 10.81
C PHE A 116 -1.08 4.89 12.19
N TYR A 117 -1.71 5.69 13.06
CA TYR A 117 -2.13 5.23 14.38
C TYR A 117 -3.16 4.10 14.27
N GLY A 118 -3.00 3.08 15.10
CA GLY A 118 -3.96 1.98 15.22
C GLY A 118 -3.86 0.90 14.12
N THR A 119 -2.89 0.99 13.22
CA THR A 119 -2.66 -0.04 12.21
C THR A 119 -1.18 -0.17 11.86
N SER A 120 -0.71 -1.41 11.76
CA SER A 120 0.62 -1.73 11.23
C SER A 120 0.63 -1.98 9.72
N ILE A 121 -0.54 -2.00 9.09
CA ILE A 121 -0.68 -2.32 7.67
C ILE A 121 -0.10 -1.18 6.83
N PRO A 122 0.78 -1.47 5.85
CA PRO A 122 1.26 -0.45 4.93
C PRO A 122 0.11 0.08 4.07
N ALA A 123 0.16 1.36 3.76
CA ALA A 123 -0.77 2.03 2.87
C ALA A 123 -0.04 2.58 1.64
N CYS A 124 -0.80 2.95 0.62
CA CYS A 124 -0.27 3.67 -0.52
C CYS A 124 -1.12 4.89 -0.84
N ILE A 125 -0.55 5.83 -1.57
CA ILE A 125 -1.27 6.96 -2.16
C ILE A 125 -1.51 6.64 -3.63
N MET A 126 -2.79 6.61 -4.04
CA MET A 126 -3.16 6.60 -5.46
C MET A 126 -3.38 8.02 -5.93
N VAL A 127 -2.64 8.42 -6.94
CA VAL A 127 -2.82 9.71 -7.61
C VAL A 127 -3.60 9.48 -8.90
N LEU A 128 -4.77 10.11 -8.99
CA LEU A 128 -5.64 10.03 -10.14
C LEU A 128 -5.81 11.42 -10.75
N LYS A 129 -5.84 11.49 -12.10
CA LYS A 129 -5.86 12.74 -12.83
C LYS A 129 -6.61 12.57 -14.14
N LYS A 130 -7.54 13.49 -14.44
CA LYS A 130 -8.21 13.56 -15.73
C LYS A 130 -7.37 14.33 -16.75
N ASN A 131 -7.61 14.08 -18.04
CA ASN A 131 -6.96 14.74 -19.17
C ASN A 131 -5.43 14.67 -19.13
N ARG A 132 -4.91 13.46 -18.91
CA ARG A 132 -3.47 13.18 -19.02
C ARG A 132 -3.08 13.04 -20.49
N ASN A 133 -1.95 13.63 -20.85
CA ASN A 133 -1.35 13.51 -22.17
C ASN A 133 -0.37 12.32 -22.29
N ILE A 134 -0.01 11.74 -21.17
CA ILE A 134 0.97 10.65 -21.04
C ILE A 134 0.21 9.39 -20.63
N ASN A 135 0.56 8.24 -21.18
CA ASN A 135 -0.09 6.97 -20.89
C ASN A 135 0.84 6.01 -20.12
N ASP A 136 1.56 6.54 -19.16
CA ASP A 136 2.40 5.82 -18.22
C ASP A 136 1.87 5.96 -16.78
N VAL A 137 2.37 5.14 -15.87
CA VAL A 137 2.07 5.25 -14.44
C VAL A 137 3.38 5.24 -13.68
N LEU A 138 3.57 6.23 -12.81
CA LEU A 138 4.73 6.28 -11.94
C LEU A 138 4.49 5.47 -10.67
N PHE A 139 5.39 4.54 -10.39
CA PHE A 139 5.43 3.80 -9.12
C PHE A 139 6.57 4.34 -8.27
N ILE A 140 6.31 4.63 -7.00
CA ILE A 140 7.32 5.07 -6.02
C ILE A 140 7.19 4.16 -4.80
N ASP A 141 8.30 3.63 -4.30
CA ASP A 141 8.36 2.91 -3.03
C ASP A 141 9.12 3.73 -1.97
N ALA A 142 8.38 4.38 -1.08
CA ALA A 142 8.95 5.12 0.04
C ALA A 142 9.19 4.25 1.29
N SER A 143 9.00 2.92 1.20
CA SER A 143 9.20 2.01 2.32
C SER A 143 10.61 1.41 2.37
N GLY A 144 11.38 1.53 1.29
CA GLY A 144 12.73 0.99 1.14
C GLY A 144 13.83 1.83 1.78
N LYS A 145 15.05 1.57 1.34
CA LYS A 145 16.26 2.31 1.72
C LYS A 145 16.71 3.26 0.61
N ASP A 146 17.54 4.21 0.95
CA ASP A 146 18.23 5.05 -0.01
C ASP A 146 19.54 4.38 -0.51
N GLU A 147 20.22 5.00 -1.47
CA GLU A 147 21.49 4.54 -2.04
C GLU A 147 22.61 4.34 -1.00
N ASN A 148 22.46 4.94 0.18
CA ASN A 148 23.40 4.84 1.31
C ASN A 148 22.97 3.79 2.34
N GLY A 149 21.92 3.01 2.07
CA GLY A 149 21.38 2.00 2.98
C GLY A 149 20.52 2.57 4.12
N ASN A 150 20.22 3.87 4.14
CA ASN A 150 19.39 4.48 5.18
C ASN A 150 17.92 4.31 4.83
N LEU A 151 17.10 4.04 5.84
CA LEU A 151 15.65 3.97 5.67
C LEU A 151 15.10 5.32 5.18
N ARG A 152 14.22 5.28 4.19
CA ARG A 152 13.47 6.45 3.68
C ARG A 152 12.38 6.93 4.63
N TYR A 153 12.46 6.53 5.89
CA TYR A 153 11.58 6.95 6.98
C TYR A 153 12.32 6.82 8.31
N LYS A 154 11.87 7.56 9.31
CA LYS A 154 12.41 7.47 10.66
C LYS A 154 11.58 6.52 11.52
N LYS A 155 12.24 5.59 12.20
CA LYS A 155 11.61 4.75 13.22
C LYS A 155 11.44 5.55 14.51
N ASP A 156 10.20 5.64 15.02
CA ASP A 156 9.89 6.20 16.33
C ASP A 156 9.13 5.14 17.13
N LYS A 157 9.56 4.85 18.34
CA LYS A 157 9.05 3.83 19.29
C LYS A 157 8.06 2.81 18.70
N ASN A 158 6.81 3.21 18.46
CA ASN A 158 5.73 2.33 18.00
C ASN A 158 5.20 2.70 16.59
N LYS A 159 5.79 3.67 15.90
CA LYS A 159 5.38 4.08 14.56
C LYS A 159 6.56 4.56 13.72
N ASN A 160 6.35 4.60 12.43
CA ASN A 160 7.28 5.21 11.49
C ASN A 160 6.81 6.63 11.15
N ILE A 161 7.74 7.51 10.83
CA ILE A 161 7.49 8.92 10.52
C ILE A 161 8.19 9.23 9.21
N LEU A 162 7.50 9.89 8.29
CA LEU A 162 8.11 10.53 7.14
C LEU A 162 8.59 11.93 7.55
N GLU A 163 9.88 12.13 7.53
CA GLU A 163 10.49 13.45 7.73
C GLU A 163 10.33 14.29 6.47
N MET A 164 10.53 15.61 6.58
CA MET A 164 10.33 16.54 5.47
C MET A 164 11.19 16.16 4.25
N LYS A 165 12.44 15.75 4.48
CA LYS A 165 13.35 15.26 3.44
C LYS A 165 12.74 14.09 2.65
N ASN A 166 12.16 13.10 3.34
CA ASN A 166 11.54 11.95 2.67
C ASN A 166 10.35 12.37 1.81
N VAL A 167 9.56 13.34 2.27
CA VAL A 167 8.45 13.91 1.50
C VAL A 167 8.97 14.67 0.27
N GLU A 168 10.03 15.45 0.43
CA GLU A 168 10.68 16.18 -0.67
C GLU A 168 11.23 15.22 -1.73
N ASP A 169 11.86 14.11 -1.34
CA ASP A 169 12.36 13.07 -2.24
C ASP A 169 11.21 12.44 -3.05
N ILE A 170 10.06 12.16 -2.41
CA ILE A 170 8.86 11.64 -3.09
C ILE A 170 8.32 12.67 -4.08
N ILE A 171 8.22 13.94 -3.68
CA ILE A 171 7.73 15.02 -4.54
C ILE A 171 8.65 15.20 -5.74
N LYS A 172 9.96 15.21 -5.51
CA LYS A 172 10.96 15.32 -6.58
C LYS A 172 10.86 14.18 -7.58
N ALA A 173 10.77 12.93 -7.12
CA ALA A 173 10.58 11.77 -7.99
C ALA A 173 9.27 11.87 -8.78
N TYR A 174 8.19 12.36 -8.15
CA TYR A 174 6.91 12.56 -8.82
C TYR A 174 6.97 13.65 -9.90
N GLU A 175 7.70 14.73 -9.68
CA GLU A 175 7.84 15.83 -10.64
C GLU A 175 8.78 15.48 -11.79
N GLU A 176 9.91 14.82 -11.49
CA GLU A 176 10.91 14.44 -12.50
C GLU A 176 10.44 13.28 -13.37
N ARG A 177 9.58 12.37 -12.88
CA ARG A 177 9.07 11.18 -13.56
C ARG A 177 10.17 10.39 -14.28
N LYS A 178 11.18 9.97 -13.52
CA LYS A 178 12.28 9.15 -14.02
C LYS A 178 12.42 7.88 -13.19
N ASP A 179 13.00 6.87 -13.82
CA ASP A 179 13.41 5.68 -13.10
C ASP A 179 14.55 6.03 -12.13
N ILE A 180 14.38 5.58 -10.88
CA ILE A 180 15.38 5.70 -9.81
C ILE A 180 15.46 4.32 -9.18
N GLU A 181 16.64 3.74 -9.20
CA GLU A 181 16.90 2.39 -8.70
C GLU A 181 16.39 2.24 -7.25
N HIS A 182 15.71 1.11 -6.98
CA HIS A 182 15.09 0.78 -5.69
C HIS A 182 14.13 1.84 -5.12
N PHE A 183 13.65 2.80 -5.94
CA PHE A 183 12.78 3.86 -5.45
C PHE A 183 11.62 4.21 -6.37
N ALA A 184 11.86 4.42 -7.66
CA ALA A 184 10.83 4.87 -8.58
C ALA A 184 10.96 4.22 -9.95
N HIS A 185 9.84 3.85 -10.56
CA HIS A 185 9.77 3.30 -11.91
C HIS A 185 8.59 3.89 -12.69
N VAL A 186 8.83 4.25 -13.95
CA VAL A 186 7.81 4.77 -14.86
C VAL A 186 7.32 3.62 -15.74
N ALA A 187 6.29 2.94 -15.30
CA ALA A 187 5.72 1.81 -16.02
C ALA A 187 4.91 2.26 -17.24
N THR A 188 5.16 1.62 -18.37
CA THR A 188 4.37 1.84 -19.59
C THR A 188 3.02 1.14 -19.49
N PHE A 189 2.06 1.56 -20.32
CA PHE A 189 0.75 0.91 -20.38
C PHE A 189 0.85 -0.59 -20.76
N ASP A 190 1.77 -0.93 -21.66
CA ASP A 190 1.96 -2.32 -22.11
C ASP A 190 2.52 -3.18 -20.97
N GLU A 191 3.48 -2.68 -20.21
CA GLU A 191 4.01 -3.34 -19.02
C GLU A 191 2.92 -3.61 -17.96
N ILE A 192 2.06 -2.62 -17.70
CA ILE A 192 0.93 -2.78 -16.76
C ILE A 192 -0.08 -3.81 -17.28
N LYS A 193 -0.30 -3.85 -18.59
CA LYS A 193 -1.17 -4.82 -19.25
C LYS A 193 -0.60 -6.24 -19.17
N GLU A 194 0.70 -6.42 -19.38
CA GLU A 194 1.40 -7.70 -19.22
C GLU A 194 1.32 -8.23 -17.78
N ASN A 195 1.27 -7.32 -16.81
CA ASN A 195 1.05 -7.62 -15.40
C ASN A 195 -0.44 -7.80 -15.02
N ASP A 196 -1.34 -8.03 -15.99
CA ASP A 196 -2.80 -8.18 -15.75
C ASP A 196 -3.43 -7.01 -14.99
N PHE A 197 -2.96 -5.79 -15.20
CA PHE A 197 -3.38 -4.59 -14.48
C PHE A 197 -3.22 -4.73 -12.95
N ASN A 198 -2.30 -5.55 -12.51
CA ASN A 198 -1.90 -5.66 -11.12
C ASN A 198 -0.91 -4.53 -10.81
N LEU A 199 -1.27 -3.64 -9.91
CA LEU A 199 -0.50 -2.44 -9.57
C LEU A 199 0.35 -2.64 -8.30
N ASN A 200 0.63 -3.88 -7.92
CA ASN A 200 1.47 -4.14 -6.74
C ASN A 200 2.88 -3.59 -6.95
N ILE A 201 3.31 -2.69 -6.08
CA ILE A 201 4.53 -1.89 -6.24
C ILE A 201 5.79 -2.75 -6.46
N PRO A 202 6.03 -3.87 -5.73
CA PRO A 202 7.19 -4.71 -5.95
C PRO A 202 7.30 -5.38 -7.33
N ARG A 203 6.27 -5.27 -8.18
CA ARG A 203 6.32 -5.73 -9.57
C ARG A 203 6.98 -4.73 -10.51
N TYR A 204 7.08 -3.47 -10.09
CA TYR A 204 7.57 -2.35 -10.88
C TYR A 204 8.82 -1.73 -10.29
N VAL A 205 8.90 -1.64 -8.97
CA VAL A 205 10.07 -1.16 -8.26
C VAL A 205 10.75 -2.36 -7.62
N ASP A 206 11.93 -2.70 -8.11
CA ASP A 206 12.75 -3.74 -7.48
C ASP A 206 13.32 -3.19 -6.17
N THR A 207 12.85 -3.77 -5.08
CA THR A 207 13.33 -3.45 -3.72
C THR A 207 14.25 -4.54 -3.17
N PHE A 208 14.63 -5.51 -4.03
CA PHE A 208 15.52 -6.58 -3.63
C PHE A 208 16.93 -6.02 -3.48
N GLU A 209 17.42 -6.00 -2.25
CA GLU A 209 18.85 -5.81 -1.98
C GLU A 209 19.52 -7.17 -2.21
N GLU A 210 20.53 -7.20 -3.08
CA GLU A 210 21.41 -8.37 -3.16
C GLU A 210 22.02 -8.58 -1.78
N GLU A 211 21.65 -9.65 -1.10
CA GLU A 211 22.31 -10.03 0.15
C GLU A 211 23.79 -10.26 -0.16
N GLU A 212 24.67 -9.63 0.63
CA GLU A 212 26.11 -9.91 0.54
C GLU A 212 26.30 -11.43 0.65
N LEU A 213 27.05 -11.98 -0.29
CA LEU A 213 27.34 -13.41 -0.27
C LEU A 213 28.02 -13.74 1.06
N ILE A 214 27.31 -14.48 1.88
CA ILE A 214 27.83 -14.93 3.18
C ILE A 214 28.95 -15.91 2.88
N ASP A 215 30.18 -15.55 3.25
CA ASP A 215 31.31 -16.45 3.23
C ASP A 215 31.11 -17.51 4.33
N ILE A 216 30.77 -18.73 3.90
CA ILE A 216 30.48 -19.83 4.80
C ILE A 216 31.72 -20.22 5.60
N ASP A 217 32.89 -20.09 5.03
CA ASP A 217 34.17 -20.43 5.68
C ASP A 217 34.50 -19.41 6.78
N GLU A 218 34.25 -18.13 6.54
CA GLU A 218 34.38 -17.07 7.55
C GLU A 218 33.40 -17.27 8.70
N VAL A 219 32.13 -17.58 8.40
CA VAL A 219 31.11 -17.85 9.43
C VAL A 219 31.46 -19.09 10.25
N GLN A 220 31.96 -20.17 9.62
CA GLN A 220 32.41 -21.36 10.34
C GLN A 220 33.60 -21.05 11.25
N GLY A 221 34.58 -20.29 10.78
CA GLY A 221 35.71 -19.84 11.58
C GLY A 221 35.27 -19.06 12.82
N ASN A 222 34.33 -18.14 12.64
CA ASN A 222 33.75 -17.36 13.74
C ASN A 222 32.99 -18.24 14.75
N ILE A 223 32.25 -19.25 14.28
CA ILE A 223 31.53 -20.21 15.13
C ILE A 223 32.53 -21.03 15.96
N GLU A 224 33.63 -21.52 15.36
CA GLU A 224 34.66 -22.28 16.06
C GLU A 224 35.38 -21.43 17.13
N SER A 225 35.70 -20.17 16.79
CA SER A 225 36.30 -19.23 17.74
C SER A 225 35.39 -18.96 18.93
N LEU A 226 34.11 -18.70 18.69
CA LEU A 226 33.12 -18.47 19.75
C LEU A 226 32.91 -19.70 20.62
N LYS A 227 32.88 -20.91 20.03
CA LYS A 227 32.80 -22.15 20.82
C LYS A 227 34.00 -22.35 21.76
N LYS A 228 35.19 -21.96 21.30
CA LYS A 228 36.40 -22.01 22.12
C LYS A 228 36.33 -21.03 23.29
N GLU A 229 35.92 -19.78 23.01
CA GLU A 229 35.72 -18.77 24.07
C GLU A 229 34.69 -19.21 25.11
N ILE A 230 33.55 -19.78 24.65
CA ILE A 230 32.53 -20.34 25.55
C ILE A 230 33.14 -21.41 26.47
N SER A 231 33.89 -22.37 25.89
CA SER A 231 34.53 -23.43 26.65
C SER A 231 35.53 -22.91 27.72
N GLU A 232 36.29 -21.86 27.34
CA GLU A 232 37.23 -21.21 28.28
C GLU A 232 36.49 -20.48 29.41
N VAL A 233 35.38 -19.84 29.14
CA VAL A 233 34.56 -19.16 30.15
C VAL A 233 33.85 -20.15 31.04
N GLU A 234 33.33 -21.25 30.49
CA GLU A 234 32.71 -22.35 31.28
C GLU A 234 33.71 -23.00 32.20
N ALA A 235 34.96 -23.23 31.75
CA ALA A 235 36.01 -23.78 32.60
C ALA A 235 36.35 -22.84 33.78
N LYS A 236 36.49 -21.53 33.54
CA LYS A 236 36.69 -20.53 34.60
C LYS A 236 35.52 -20.45 35.57
N MET A 237 34.28 -20.52 35.02
CA MET A 237 33.10 -20.52 35.87
C MET A 237 33.04 -21.74 36.78
N ALA A 238 33.39 -22.93 36.26
CA ALA A 238 33.49 -24.15 37.07
C ALA A 238 34.55 -24.06 38.16
N GLU A 239 35.68 -23.41 37.88
CA GLU A 239 36.75 -23.16 38.87
C GLU A 239 36.24 -22.24 39.99
N TYR A 240 35.58 -21.13 39.65
CA TYR A 240 35.01 -20.21 40.65
C TYR A 240 33.90 -20.85 41.49
N LEU A 241 33.03 -21.66 40.86
CA LEU A 241 31.99 -22.39 41.62
C LEU A 241 32.60 -23.36 42.64
N LYS A 242 33.69 -24.04 42.25
CA LYS A 242 34.41 -24.94 43.14
C LYS A 242 35.09 -24.20 44.32
N GLU A 243 35.64 -23.01 44.07
CA GLU A 243 36.20 -22.16 45.13
C GLU A 243 35.12 -21.67 46.11
N LEU A 244 33.90 -21.44 45.63
CA LEU A 244 32.76 -21.04 46.46
C LEU A 244 32.06 -22.19 47.17
N GLY A 245 32.52 -23.44 46.96
CA GLY A 245 31.93 -24.62 47.58
C GLY A 245 30.57 -25.06 47.06
N LEU A 246 30.26 -24.65 45.81
CA LEU A 246 29.04 -24.98 45.06
C LEU A 246 29.29 -26.10 44.06
#